data_e73485759a885e8beefd9c2136319f97
#
_entry.id   e73485759a885e8beefd9c2136319f97
#
_cell.length_a   1.000
_cell.length_b   1.000
_cell.length_c   1.000
_cell.angle_alpha   90.00
_cell.angle_beta   90.00
_cell.angle_gamma   90.00
#
_symmetry.space_group_name_H-M   'P 1'
#
loop_
_entity.id
_entity.type
_entity.pdbx_description
1 polymer ?
#
loop_
_entity_poly.entity_id
_entity_poly.type
_entity_poly.pdbx_seq_one_letter_code
_entity_poly.pdbx_strand_id
1 'polypeptide(L)'
;MLRMNSVRKKRTDKTVVKEHIVLAAAKSFAQKGVKTVRMDDIAAGLSISKRTLYELFHDKEDLLLDVMKLHREEMQEYMTQVASKAENVLEVLLKFFQRSAQDFQNTNRKFFEDIEKYPKVMRYIDESRKENLDSAIMGHRTKRILRIERKEYQTY
;
A
#
# COMPACT_ATOMS: atom_id res chain seq x y z
N MET A 1 12.68 3.54 36.58
CA MET A 1 12.87 4.22 35.28
C MET A 1 13.52 3.38 34.16
N LEU A 2 14.15 2.25 34.45
CA LEU A 2 14.88 1.40 33.48
C LEU A 2 14.00 0.44 32.63
N ARG A 3 12.76 0.12 33.06
CA ARG A 3 11.88 -0.81 32.33
C ARG A 3 11.16 -0.19 31.10
N MET A 4 10.89 1.10 31.10
CA MET A 4 10.20 1.78 29.99
C MET A 4 11.09 1.94 28.74
N ASN A 5 12.40 2.18 28.91
CA ASN A 5 13.33 2.32 27.79
C ASN A 5 13.57 0.99 27.06
N SER A 6 13.60 -0.13 27.77
CA SER A 6 13.77 -1.47 27.19
C SER A 6 12.56 -1.88 26.32
N VAL A 7 11.34 -1.57 26.76
CA VAL A 7 10.11 -1.87 26.02
C VAL A 7 9.99 -0.99 24.76
N ARG A 8 10.38 0.28 24.86
CA ARG A 8 10.36 1.23 23.73
C ARG A 8 11.41 0.85 22.65
N LYS A 9 12.62 0.46 23.06
CA LYS A 9 13.67 -0.03 22.16
C LYS A 9 13.27 -1.34 21.47
N LYS A 10 12.68 -2.30 22.18
CA LYS A 10 12.16 -3.55 21.59
C LYS A 10 11.01 -3.32 20.59
N ARG A 11 10.12 -2.35 20.85
CA ARG A 11 9.04 -1.99 19.92
C ARG A 11 9.57 -1.36 18.63
N THR A 12 10.56 -0.46 18.74
CA THR A 12 11.20 0.16 17.59
C THR A 12 11.93 -0.87 16.72
N ASP A 13 12.68 -1.79 17.33
CA ASP A 13 13.36 -2.87 16.62
C ASP A 13 12.39 -3.80 15.89
N LYS A 14 11.28 -4.19 16.53
CA LYS A 14 10.27 -5.05 15.88
C LYS A 14 9.56 -4.39 14.71
N THR A 15 9.29 -3.10 14.79
CA THR A 15 8.65 -2.33 13.69
C THR A 15 9.59 -2.25 12.49
N VAL A 16 10.84 -1.90 12.70
CA VAL A 16 11.85 -1.84 11.65
C VAL A 16 12.05 -3.21 10.97
N VAL A 17 12.14 -4.29 11.76
CA VAL A 17 12.26 -5.64 11.23
C VAL A 17 11.03 -6.02 10.41
N LYS A 18 9.83 -5.68 10.88
CA LYS A 18 8.57 -5.92 10.15
C LYS A 18 8.55 -5.21 8.80
N GLU A 19 8.93 -3.95 8.76
CA GLU A 19 9.03 -3.15 7.52
C GLU A 19 10.02 -3.78 6.52
N HIS A 20 11.19 -4.20 6.98
CA HIS A 20 12.19 -4.88 6.12
C HIS A 20 11.64 -6.20 5.55
N ILE A 21 10.88 -6.96 6.35
CA ILE A 21 10.25 -8.21 5.88
C ILE A 21 9.21 -7.89 4.78
N VAL A 22 8.37 -6.89 4.98
CA VAL A 22 7.33 -6.49 4.01
C VAL A 22 7.96 -6.04 2.70
N LEU A 23 9.01 -5.21 2.75
CA LEU A 23 9.73 -4.75 1.55
C LEU A 23 10.41 -5.90 0.79
N ALA A 24 11.07 -6.82 1.49
CA ALA A 24 11.70 -7.99 0.87
C ALA A 24 10.65 -8.94 0.25
N ALA A 25 9.52 -9.13 0.94
CA ALA A 25 8.39 -9.91 0.45
C ALA A 25 7.78 -9.28 -0.79
N ALA A 26 7.53 -7.96 -0.79
CA ALA A 26 6.99 -7.21 -1.93
C ALA A 26 7.84 -7.44 -3.18
N LYS A 27 9.16 -7.27 -3.07
CA LYS A 27 10.10 -7.51 -4.16
C LYS A 27 10.05 -8.96 -4.66
N SER A 28 10.07 -9.93 -3.74
CA SER A 28 10.07 -11.36 -4.08
C SER A 28 8.76 -11.79 -4.75
N PHE A 29 7.62 -11.34 -4.22
CA PHE A 29 6.29 -11.63 -4.77
C PHE A 29 6.11 -11.01 -6.15
N ALA A 30 6.51 -9.75 -6.33
CA ALA A 30 6.44 -9.08 -7.63
C ALA A 30 7.30 -9.77 -8.70
N GLN A 31 8.47 -10.30 -8.34
CA GLN A 31 9.37 -10.94 -9.29
C GLN A 31 9.01 -12.39 -9.62
N LYS A 32 8.54 -13.16 -8.64
CA LYS A 32 8.40 -14.63 -8.75
C LYS A 32 6.95 -15.13 -8.69
N GLY A 33 5.99 -14.26 -8.34
CA GLY A 33 4.64 -14.65 -7.95
C GLY A 33 4.57 -15.09 -6.49
N VAL A 34 3.36 -15.00 -5.91
CA VAL A 34 3.15 -15.25 -4.47
C VAL A 34 3.29 -16.72 -4.12
N LYS A 35 2.74 -17.62 -4.96
CA LYS A 35 2.75 -19.06 -4.70
C LYS A 35 4.16 -19.63 -4.63
N THR A 36 5.05 -19.17 -5.49
CA THR A 36 6.41 -19.67 -5.63
C THR A 36 7.30 -19.32 -4.43
N VAL A 37 7.08 -18.15 -3.81
CA VAL A 37 7.90 -17.67 -2.69
C VAL A 37 7.46 -18.33 -1.39
N ARG A 38 8.39 -18.92 -0.66
CA ARG A 38 8.15 -19.52 0.67
C ARG A 38 8.50 -18.53 1.77
N MET A 39 7.81 -18.61 2.91
CA MET A 39 8.14 -17.83 4.11
C MET A 39 9.60 -18.06 4.54
N ASP A 40 10.06 -19.30 4.45
CA ASP A 40 11.45 -19.68 4.76
C ASP A 40 12.48 -18.97 3.87
N ASP A 41 12.17 -18.80 2.58
CA ASP A 41 13.06 -18.11 1.63
C ASP A 41 13.20 -16.62 1.99
N ILE A 42 12.12 -15.99 2.47
CA ILE A 42 12.13 -14.61 2.94
C ILE A 42 13.00 -14.49 4.21
N ALA A 43 12.80 -15.39 5.18
CA ALA A 43 13.58 -15.39 6.41
C ALA A 43 15.09 -15.57 6.13
N ALA A 44 15.44 -16.54 5.26
CA ALA A 44 16.81 -16.80 4.87
C ALA A 44 17.44 -15.60 4.14
N GLY A 45 16.70 -14.95 3.22
CA GLY A 45 17.17 -13.78 2.48
C GLY A 45 17.45 -12.56 3.35
N LEU A 46 16.79 -12.46 4.50
CA LEU A 46 16.97 -11.38 5.48
C LEU A 46 17.90 -11.77 6.65
N SER A 47 18.42 -13.00 6.64
CA SER A 47 19.24 -13.54 7.75
C SER A 47 18.53 -13.46 9.11
N ILE A 48 17.21 -13.62 9.13
CA ILE A 48 16.39 -13.72 10.34
C ILE A 48 15.96 -15.16 10.60
N SER A 49 15.64 -15.47 11.87
CA SER A 49 15.11 -16.79 12.19
C SER A 49 13.67 -16.95 11.67
N LYS A 50 13.29 -18.18 11.30
CA LYS A 50 11.89 -18.53 10.99
C LYS A 50 10.96 -18.14 12.14
N ARG A 51 11.39 -18.34 13.38
CA ARG A 51 10.64 -17.96 14.57
C ARG A 51 10.33 -16.46 14.56
N THR A 52 11.31 -15.61 14.28
CA THR A 52 11.12 -14.15 14.20
C THR A 52 10.09 -13.78 13.14
N LEU A 53 10.14 -14.43 11.97
CA LEU A 53 9.17 -14.20 10.91
C LEU A 53 7.74 -14.59 11.33
N TYR A 54 7.56 -15.79 11.91
CA TYR A 54 6.26 -16.27 12.36
C TYR A 54 5.73 -15.63 13.64
N GLU A 55 6.58 -14.95 14.42
CA GLU A 55 6.14 -14.06 15.51
C GLU A 55 5.51 -12.75 14.98
N LEU A 56 5.82 -12.33 13.75
CA LEU A 56 5.35 -11.10 13.14
C LEU A 56 4.20 -11.32 12.15
N PHE A 57 4.17 -12.45 11.48
CA PHE A 57 3.18 -12.83 10.49
C PHE A 57 2.72 -14.26 10.72
N HIS A 58 1.43 -14.44 10.92
CA HIS A 58 0.87 -15.79 11.17
C HIS A 58 1.08 -16.71 9.97
N ASP A 59 0.90 -16.19 8.76
CA ASP A 59 1.03 -16.93 7.51
C ASP A 59 1.45 -16.01 6.33
N LYS A 60 1.55 -16.58 5.15
CA LYS A 60 1.90 -15.85 3.93
C LYS A 60 0.80 -14.85 3.52
N GLU A 61 -0.46 -15.14 3.80
CA GLU A 61 -1.57 -14.25 3.47
C GLU A 61 -1.51 -12.97 4.31
N ASP A 62 -1.18 -13.06 5.60
CA ASP A 62 -0.99 -11.91 6.48
C ASP A 62 0.18 -11.02 5.98
N LEU A 63 1.29 -11.65 5.57
CA LEU A 63 2.42 -10.93 4.99
C LEU A 63 2.05 -10.27 3.65
N LEU A 64 1.35 -10.97 2.77
CA LEU A 64 0.86 -10.43 1.50
C LEU A 64 -0.11 -9.26 1.71
N LEU A 65 -0.97 -9.35 2.72
CA LEU A 65 -1.88 -8.27 3.08
C LEU A 65 -1.11 -6.99 3.46
N ASP A 66 -0.04 -7.11 4.26
CA ASP A 66 0.78 -5.95 4.62
C ASP A 66 1.59 -5.42 3.43
N VAL A 67 2.00 -6.27 2.48
CA VAL A 67 2.56 -5.84 1.18
C VAL A 67 1.54 -5.01 0.39
N MET A 68 0.28 -5.42 0.35
CA MET A 68 -0.76 -4.66 -0.36
C MET A 68 -1.10 -3.33 0.32
N LYS A 69 -1.04 -3.27 1.66
CA LYS A 69 -1.19 -2.02 2.40
C LYS A 69 -0.06 -1.05 2.08
N LEU A 70 1.18 -1.52 2.10
CA LEU A 70 2.35 -0.72 1.73
C LEU A 70 2.20 -0.14 0.31
N HIS A 71 1.86 -0.98 -0.67
CA HIS A 71 1.65 -0.52 -2.05
C HIS A 71 0.56 0.55 -2.14
N ARG A 72 -0.55 0.39 -1.40
CA ARG A 72 -1.62 1.39 -1.33
C ARG A 72 -1.14 2.71 -0.72
N GLU A 73 -0.39 2.66 0.38
CA GLU A 73 0.17 3.84 1.05
C GLU A 73 1.10 4.60 0.11
N GLU A 74 2.01 3.91 -0.57
CA GLU A 74 2.93 4.50 -1.56
C GLU A 74 2.17 5.13 -2.74
N MET A 75 1.13 4.49 -3.25
CA MET A 75 0.29 5.04 -4.32
C MET A 75 -0.47 6.27 -3.84
N GLN A 76 -1.02 6.24 -2.62
CA GLN A 76 -1.75 7.38 -2.05
C GLN A 76 -0.84 8.58 -1.81
N GLU A 77 0.37 8.36 -1.31
CA GLU A 77 1.38 9.40 -1.15
C GLU A 77 1.78 10.01 -2.49
N TYR A 78 2.08 9.16 -3.48
CA TYR A 78 2.38 9.60 -4.85
C TYR A 78 1.24 10.45 -5.43
N MET A 79 0.00 10.00 -5.32
CA MET A 79 -1.16 10.72 -5.84
C MET A 79 -1.42 12.05 -5.12
N THR A 80 -1.14 12.11 -3.82
CA THR A 80 -1.20 13.37 -3.04
C THR A 80 -0.19 14.38 -3.55
N GLN A 81 1.05 13.94 -3.81
CA GLN A 81 2.10 14.79 -4.37
C GLN A 81 1.76 15.26 -5.80
N VAL A 82 1.24 14.37 -6.65
CA VAL A 82 0.78 14.72 -7.99
C VAL A 82 -0.35 15.74 -7.94
N ALA A 83 -1.38 15.50 -7.12
CA ALA A 83 -2.52 16.38 -6.99
C ALA A 83 -2.17 17.78 -6.47
N SER A 84 -1.12 17.90 -5.65
CA SER A 84 -0.65 19.20 -5.13
C SER A 84 0.03 20.07 -6.21
N LYS A 85 0.53 19.47 -7.30
CA LYS A 85 1.28 20.15 -8.35
C LYS A 85 0.54 20.22 -9.68
N ALA A 86 -0.49 19.38 -9.88
CA ALA A 86 -1.22 19.28 -11.12
C ALA A 86 -2.08 20.52 -11.39
N GLU A 87 -2.08 20.99 -12.62
CA GLU A 87 -2.88 22.13 -13.05
C GLU A 87 -4.37 21.75 -13.24
N ASN A 88 -4.65 20.49 -13.53
CA ASN A 88 -6.01 20.02 -13.75
C ASN A 88 -6.16 18.52 -13.44
N VAL A 89 -7.43 18.07 -13.38
CA VAL A 89 -7.78 16.67 -13.06
C VAL A 89 -7.28 15.68 -14.12
N LEU A 90 -7.20 16.08 -15.38
CA LEU A 90 -6.75 15.18 -16.45
C LEU A 90 -5.27 14.82 -16.26
N GLU A 91 -4.45 15.76 -15.82
CA GLU A 91 -3.06 15.49 -15.48
C GLU A 91 -2.92 14.48 -14.34
N VAL A 92 -3.73 14.61 -13.29
CA VAL A 92 -3.78 13.65 -12.18
C VAL A 92 -4.14 12.25 -12.67
N LEU A 93 -5.18 12.14 -13.50
CA LEU A 93 -5.59 10.86 -14.09
C LEU A 93 -4.50 10.25 -14.97
N LEU A 94 -3.86 11.05 -15.82
CA LEU A 94 -2.77 10.59 -16.67
C LEU A 94 -1.61 10.03 -15.85
N LYS A 95 -1.20 10.73 -14.80
CA LYS A 95 -0.14 10.28 -13.88
C LYS A 95 -0.52 9.00 -13.14
N PHE A 96 -1.78 8.87 -12.72
CA PHE A 96 -2.29 7.63 -12.14
C PHE A 96 -2.17 6.45 -13.10
N PHE A 97 -2.64 6.60 -14.35
CA PHE A 97 -2.55 5.53 -15.34
C PHE A 97 -1.11 5.18 -15.72
N GLN A 98 -0.24 6.19 -15.86
CA GLN A 98 1.18 5.96 -16.13
C GLN A 98 1.85 5.16 -15.01
N ARG A 99 1.62 5.51 -13.74
CA ARG A 99 2.16 4.79 -12.59
C ARG A 99 1.61 3.37 -12.51
N SER A 100 0.29 3.20 -12.67
CA SER A 100 -0.34 1.88 -12.65
C SER A 100 0.18 0.97 -13.77
N ALA A 101 0.40 1.50 -14.97
CA ALA A 101 0.99 0.75 -16.08
C ALA A 101 2.43 0.32 -15.80
N GLN A 102 3.24 1.19 -15.19
CA GLN A 102 4.61 0.85 -14.77
C GLN A 102 4.62 -0.26 -13.72
N ASP A 103 3.77 -0.15 -12.70
CA ASP A 103 3.68 -1.16 -11.64
C ASP A 103 3.25 -2.52 -12.22
N PHE A 104 2.30 -2.51 -13.15
CA PHE A 104 1.87 -3.72 -13.87
C PHE A 104 3.00 -4.33 -14.71
N GLN A 105 3.75 -3.51 -15.47
CA GLN A 105 4.87 -3.98 -16.30
C GLN A 105 6.03 -4.55 -15.46
N ASN A 106 6.26 -3.99 -14.27
CA ASN A 106 7.34 -4.40 -13.37
C ASN A 106 6.97 -5.61 -12.51
N THR A 107 5.70 -6.05 -12.56
CA THR A 107 5.20 -7.15 -11.74
C THR A 107 4.97 -8.40 -12.60
N ASN A 108 5.48 -9.54 -12.16
CA ASN A 108 5.28 -10.81 -12.83
C ASN A 108 3.79 -11.16 -12.91
N ARG A 109 3.33 -11.60 -14.06
CA ARG A 109 1.94 -12.00 -14.29
C ARG A 109 1.42 -13.01 -13.24
N LYS A 110 2.27 -13.93 -12.79
CA LYS A 110 1.92 -14.90 -11.74
C LYS A 110 1.50 -14.26 -10.43
N PHE A 111 1.98 -13.06 -10.12
CA PHE A 111 1.54 -12.32 -8.93
C PHE A 111 0.03 -12.08 -8.99
N PHE A 112 -0.47 -11.57 -10.10
CA PHE A 112 -1.89 -11.27 -10.29
C PHE A 112 -2.76 -12.54 -10.31
N GLU A 113 -2.28 -13.62 -10.91
CA GLU A 113 -2.96 -14.93 -10.93
C GLU A 113 -3.00 -15.58 -9.53
N ASP A 114 -1.97 -15.35 -8.73
CA ASP A 114 -1.87 -15.93 -7.40
C ASP A 114 -2.71 -15.17 -6.37
N ILE A 115 -2.78 -13.83 -6.45
CA ILE A 115 -3.41 -12.98 -5.44
C ILE A 115 -4.90 -13.29 -5.25
N GLU A 116 -5.58 -13.72 -6.31
CA GLU A 116 -6.99 -14.13 -6.29
C GLU A 116 -7.28 -15.30 -5.34
N LYS A 117 -6.23 -16.08 -4.99
CA LYS A 117 -6.33 -17.23 -4.08
C LYS A 117 -6.27 -16.86 -2.60
N TYR A 118 -6.10 -15.57 -2.28
CA TYR A 118 -5.95 -15.05 -0.92
C TYR A 118 -7.16 -14.20 -0.53
N PRO A 119 -8.18 -14.78 0.16
CA PRO A 119 -9.46 -14.11 0.41
C PRO A 119 -9.37 -12.84 1.25
N LYS A 120 -8.48 -12.80 2.26
CA LYS A 120 -8.26 -11.60 3.09
C LYS A 120 -7.72 -10.45 2.25
N VAL A 121 -6.80 -10.76 1.33
CA VAL A 121 -6.17 -9.78 0.44
C VAL A 121 -7.19 -9.26 -0.57
N MET A 122 -7.97 -10.14 -1.20
CA MET A 122 -9.02 -9.74 -2.14
C MET A 122 -10.06 -8.84 -1.50
N ARG A 123 -10.49 -9.18 -0.28
CA ARG A 123 -11.42 -8.34 0.49
C ARG A 123 -10.84 -6.95 0.75
N TYR A 124 -9.59 -6.87 1.17
CA TYR A 124 -8.89 -5.60 1.38
C TYR A 124 -8.80 -4.76 0.09
N ILE A 125 -8.50 -5.38 -1.05
CA ILE A 125 -8.46 -4.71 -2.35
C ILE A 125 -9.84 -4.14 -2.71
N ASP A 126 -10.90 -4.90 -2.54
CA ASP A 126 -12.26 -4.48 -2.87
C ASP A 126 -12.76 -3.34 -1.94
N GLU A 127 -12.48 -3.43 -0.65
CA GLU A 127 -12.76 -2.37 0.32
C GLU A 127 -12.00 -1.09 -0.03
N SER A 128 -10.72 -1.20 -0.36
CA SER A 128 -9.86 -0.10 -0.76
C SER A 128 -10.34 0.60 -2.03
N ARG A 129 -10.86 -0.15 -3.01
CA ARG A 129 -11.44 0.41 -4.24
C ARG A 129 -12.70 1.21 -3.96
N LYS A 130 -13.58 0.71 -3.08
CA LYS A 130 -14.79 1.43 -2.66
C LYS A 130 -14.46 2.74 -1.96
N GLU A 131 -13.54 2.71 -0.98
CA GLU A 131 -13.11 3.92 -0.26
C GLU A 131 -12.50 4.97 -1.19
N ASN A 132 -11.68 4.56 -2.16
CA ASN A 132 -11.08 5.47 -3.12
C ASN A 132 -12.15 6.10 -4.03
N LEU A 133 -13.15 5.33 -4.47
CA LEU A 133 -14.26 5.84 -5.27
C LEU A 133 -15.12 6.84 -4.48
N ASP A 134 -15.47 6.49 -3.25
CA ASP A 134 -16.25 7.35 -2.36
C ASP A 134 -15.51 8.68 -2.06
N SER A 135 -14.20 8.60 -1.78
CA SER A 135 -13.35 9.77 -1.57
C SER A 135 -13.26 10.67 -2.80
N ALA A 136 -13.17 10.09 -4.00
CA ALA A 136 -13.14 10.83 -5.25
C ALA A 136 -14.47 11.55 -5.49
N ILE A 137 -15.60 10.87 -5.26
CA ILE A 137 -16.95 11.44 -5.41
C ILE A 137 -17.19 12.57 -4.41
N MET A 138 -16.83 12.36 -3.14
CA MET A 138 -16.98 13.37 -2.08
C MET A 138 -16.08 14.58 -2.31
N GLY A 139 -14.82 14.37 -2.72
CA GLY A 139 -13.89 15.46 -3.06
C GLY A 139 -14.39 16.33 -4.21
N HIS A 140 -15.04 15.77 -5.22
CA HIS A 140 -15.69 16.51 -6.30
C HIS A 140 -16.91 17.32 -5.82
N ARG A 141 -17.74 16.75 -4.95
CA ARG A 141 -18.89 17.45 -4.36
C ARG A 141 -18.45 18.65 -3.53
N THR A 142 -17.49 18.47 -2.65
CA THR A 142 -16.98 19.56 -1.78
C THR A 142 -16.35 20.68 -2.58
N LYS A 143 -15.52 20.39 -3.59
CA LYS A 143 -14.93 21.42 -4.47
C LYS A 143 -15.97 22.16 -5.30
N ARG A 144 -17.04 21.50 -5.72
CA ARG A 144 -18.14 22.12 -6.47
C ARG A 144 -18.95 23.06 -5.59
N ILE A 145 -19.23 22.68 -4.35
CA ILE A 145 -19.95 23.53 -3.37
C ILE A 145 -19.12 24.77 -3.05
N LEU A 146 -17.83 24.63 -2.71
CA LEU A 146 -16.94 25.75 -2.42
C LEU A 146 -16.75 26.70 -3.62
N ARG A 147 -16.87 26.21 -4.86
CA ARG A 147 -16.78 27.03 -6.08
C ARG A 147 -18.07 27.83 -6.32
N ILE A 148 -19.22 27.28 -5.94
CA ILE A 148 -20.52 27.96 -6.02
C ILE A 148 -20.56 29.07 -4.98
N GLU A 149 -20.24 28.80 -3.71
CA GLU A 149 -20.18 29.80 -2.65
C GLU A 149 -19.22 30.94 -2.98
N ARG A 150 -18.01 30.67 -3.52
CA ARG A 150 -17.05 31.71 -3.92
C ARG A 150 -17.57 32.60 -5.05
N LYS A 151 -18.41 32.12 -5.95
CA LYS A 151 -19.04 32.93 -7.01
C LYS A 151 -20.15 33.81 -6.47
N GLU A 152 -20.92 33.35 -5.49
CA GLU A 152 -21.99 34.16 -4.87
C GLU A 152 -21.44 35.33 -4.06
N TYR A 153 -20.27 35.19 -3.42
CA TYR A 153 -19.63 36.31 -2.68
C TYR A 153 -18.89 37.32 -3.55
N GLN A 154 -18.72 37.11 -4.85
CA GLN A 154 -18.10 38.09 -5.76
C GLN A 154 -19.10 38.94 -6.53
N THR A 155 -20.39 38.82 -6.25
CA THR A 155 -21.47 39.55 -6.98
C THR A 155 -22.12 40.66 -6.15
N TYR A 156 -21.45 41.09 -5.05
CA TYR A 156 -21.86 42.27 -4.27
C TYR A 156 -20.75 43.28 -4.15
#